data_d8e7964676ad185695e49c9d28abc8b5
#
_entry.id   d8e7964676ad185695e49c9d28abc8b5
#
_cell.length_a   1.000
_cell.length_b   1.000
_cell.length_c   1.000
_cell.angle_alpha   90.00
_cell.angle_beta   90.00
_cell.angle_gamma   90.00
#
_symmetry.space_group_name_H-M   'P 1'
#
loop_
_entity.id
_entity.type
_entity.pdbx_description
1 polymer ?
#
loop_
_entity_poly.entity_id
_entity_poly.type
_entity_poly.pdbx_seq_one_letter_code
_entity_poly.pdbx_strand_id
1 'polypeptide(L)'
;MEFRDHLVREGLSVNTVTFYLSKLRAVYNRAVREGFAPKGTDPFESVHFRVEKTRKLAVDDTVLRSVAGAELPRGSLAVARDLFMASVYCRGMAFVDMAYLRPRDIEGDVIRYRRRKVGQPLTVKIIPPLRAILDRYGEICSPFALPILMVRDGKGGFRPFEVSGSDPAGKRRSEQEQYKQYLDNRSDFLRLLRRLSRQLGLERNLTFNMARHTWASRARREGIPMAVISEALGHTSEKTTRIYLDELEARRIDEANDIVTSFWDDAERKKPSSAPAGKRLSEL
;
A
#
# COMPACT_ATOMS: atom_id res chain seq x y z
N MET A 1 32.89 7.66 3.27
CA MET A 1 32.08 8.21 4.38
C MET A 1 31.42 9.54 4.04
N GLU A 2 32.09 10.45 3.37
CA GLU A 2 31.58 11.80 3.05
C GLU A 2 30.21 11.85 2.36
N PHE A 3 29.94 10.97 1.40
CA PHE A 3 28.65 10.93 0.71
C PHE A 3 27.48 10.54 1.62
N ARG A 4 27.67 9.55 2.50
CA ARG A 4 26.66 9.20 3.52
C ARG A 4 26.39 10.38 4.44
N ASP A 5 27.45 11.01 4.93
CA ASP A 5 27.36 12.11 5.90
C ASP A 5 26.74 13.36 5.26
N HIS A 6 26.98 13.57 3.95
CA HIS A 6 26.25 14.57 3.17
C HIS A 6 24.76 14.28 3.14
N LEU A 7 24.34 13.07 2.77
CA LEU A 7 22.91 12.70 2.72
C LEU A 7 22.22 12.84 4.09
N VAL A 8 22.92 12.51 5.18
CA VAL A 8 22.40 12.68 6.55
C VAL A 8 22.25 14.16 6.89
N ARG A 9 23.22 15.03 6.54
CA ARG A 9 23.15 16.48 6.75
C ARG A 9 22.01 17.13 5.96
N GLU A 10 21.68 16.61 4.78
CA GLU A 10 20.50 17.00 3.99
C GLU A 10 19.18 16.53 4.60
N GLY A 11 19.18 15.88 5.77
CA GLY A 11 17.98 15.44 6.49
C GLY A 11 17.28 14.22 5.89
N LEU A 12 17.95 13.43 5.06
CA LEU A 12 17.34 12.22 4.49
C LEU A 12 17.18 11.12 5.55
N SER A 13 16.06 10.40 5.47
CA SER A 13 15.82 9.27 6.37
C SER A 13 16.86 8.16 6.20
N VAL A 14 17.12 7.40 7.26
CA VAL A 14 18.05 6.24 7.25
C VAL A 14 17.76 5.29 6.09
N ASN A 15 16.49 5.00 5.83
CA ASN A 15 16.09 4.12 4.72
C ASN A 15 16.42 4.72 3.36
N THR A 16 16.29 6.04 3.19
CA THR A 16 16.65 6.74 1.94
C THR A 16 18.16 6.73 1.74
N VAL A 17 18.92 7.02 2.78
CA VAL A 17 20.40 6.93 2.76
C VAL A 17 20.86 5.52 2.39
N THR A 18 20.33 4.51 3.08
CA THR A 18 20.62 3.09 2.78
C THR A 18 20.26 2.72 1.34
N PHE A 19 19.14 3.22 0.82
CA PHE A 19 18.74 2.99 -0.56
C PHE A 19 19.78 3.56 -1.55
N TYR A 20 20.20 4.82 -1.40
CA TYR A 20 21.20 5.42 -2.30
C TYR A 20 22.55 4.71 -2.21
N LEU A 21 23.03 4.40 -1.00
CA LEU A 21 24.29 3.67 -0.81
C LEU A 21 24.24 2.27 -1.42
N SER A 22 23.10 1.57 -1.31
CA SER A 22 22.91 0.24 -1.92
C SER A 22 22.96 0.32 -3.46
N LYS A 23 22.40 1.38 -4.06
CA LYS A 23 22.45 1.61 -5.51
C LYS A 23 23.88 1.91 -5.96
N LEU A 24 24.58 2.76 -5.23
CA LEU A 24 25.97 3.09 -5.53
C LEU A 24 26.88 1.85 -5.42
N ARG A 25 26.69 1.02 -4.37
CA ARG A 25 27.42 -0.25 -4.23
C ARG A 25 27.14 -1.20 -5.39
N ALA A 26 25.89 -1.29 -5.86
CA ALA A 26 25.54 -2.12 -7.01
C ALA A 26 26.25 -1.67 -8.30
N VAL A 27 26.34 -0.35 -8.54
CA VAL A 27 27.06 0.23 -9.67
C VAL A 27 28.57 -0.05 -9.56
N TYR A 28 29.16 0.17 -8.37
CA TYR A 28 30.57 -0.12 -8.12
C TYR A 28 30.89 -1.59 -8.36
N ASN A 29 30.10 -2.51 -7.80
CA ASN A 29 30.30 -3.95 -7.99
C ASN A 29 30.17 -4.38 -9.46
N ARG A 30 29.36 -3.67 -10.24
CA ARG A 30 29.27 -3.86 -11.68
C ARG A 30 30.56 -3.38 -12.37
N ALA A 31 31.05 -2.20 -12.03
CA ALA A 31 32.29 -1.65 -12.56
C ALA A 31 33.50 -2.56 -12.27
N VAL A 32 33.59 -3.16 -11.08
CA VAL A 32 34.61 -4.16 -10.74
C VAL A 32 34.51 -5.39 -11.63
N ARG A 33 33.29 -5.91 -11.86
CA ARG A 33 33.09 -7.10 -12.73
C ARG A 33 33.44 -6.82 -14.19
N GLU A 34 33.16 -5.63 -14.66
CA GLU A 34 33.44 -5.18 -16.04
C GLU A 34 34.87 -4.68 -16.24
N GLY A 35 35.71 -4.65 -15.18
CA GLY A 35 37.10 -4.24 -15.26
C GLY A 35 37.35 -2.73 -15.18
N PHE A 36 36.32 -1.92 -14.94
CA PHE A 36 36.43 -0.46 -14.81
C PHE A 36 36.88 0.01 -13.40
N ALA A 37 36.87 -0.88 -12.42
CA ALA A 37 37.34 -0.59 -11.08
C ALA A 37 38.24 -1.72 -10.55
N PRO A 38 39.23 -1.42 -9.67
CA PRO A 38 40.18 -2.41 -9.18
C PRO A 38 39.48 -3.49 -8.33
N LYS A 39 39.94 -4.76 -8.48
CA LYS A 39 39.56 -5.86 -7.60
C LYS A 39 40.29 -5.72 -6.26
N GLY A 40 39.59 -6.07 -5.16
CA GLY A 40 40.19 -6.12 -3.84
C GLY A 40 39.99 -4.86 -2.97
N THR A 41 39.39 -3.81 -3.50
CA THR A 41 39.00 -2.62 -2.73
C THR A 41 37.49 -2.59 -2.57
N ASP A 42 36.95 -2.59 -1.36
CA ASP A 42 35.52 -2.36 -1.10
C ASP A 42 35.31 -1.01 -0.38
N PRO A 43 34.96 0.05 -1.09
CA PRO A 43 34.71 1.36 -0.47
C PRO A 43 33.48 1.36 0.44
N PHE A 44 32.71 0.27 0.47
CA PHE A 44 31.54 0.09 1.31
C PHE A 44 31.76 -0.84 2.51
N GLU A 45 32.98 -1.35 2.74
CA GLU A 45 33.29 -2.27 3.83
C GLU A 45 32.87 -1.71 5.19
N SER A 46 33.14 -0.43 5.45
CA SER A 46 32.76 0.26 6.69
C SER A 46 31.33 0.81 6.70
N VAL A 47 30.54 0.58 5.63
CA VAL A 47 29.18 1.12 5.53
C VAL A 47 28.15 0.14 6.08
N HIS A 48 27.53 0.50 7.20
CA HIS A 48 26.41 -0.27 7.74
C HIS A 48 25.10 0.09 7.03
N PHE A 49 24.54 -0.87 6.30
CA PHE A 49 23.24 -0.74 5.63
C PHE A 49 22.12 -1.02 6.63
N ARG A 50 21.73 0.00 7.39
CA ARG A 50 20.62 -0.11 8.35
C ARG A 50 19.29 0.10 7.63
N VAL A 51 18.29 -0.72 7.98
CA VAL A 51 16.90 -0.52 7.57
C VAL A 51 16.06 -0.35 8.82
N GLU A 52 15.46 0.83 8.96
CA GLU A 52 14.51 1.10 10.03
C GLU A 52 13.12 0.62 9.63
N LYS A 53 12.40 0.01 10.58
CA LYS A 53 11.01 -0.35 10.37
C LYS A 53 10.19 0.91 10.15
N THR A 54 9.61 1.06 8.96
CA THR A 54 8.66 2.13 8.69
C THR A 54 7.28 1.69 9.13
N ARG A 55 6.62 2.52 9.93
CA ARG A 55 5.23 2.27 10.35
C ARG A 55 4.33 2.12 9.14
N LYS A 56 3.69 0.96 9.00
CA LYS A 56 2.74 0.68 7.92
C LYS A 56 1.37 1.20 8.34
N LEU A 57 0.79 2.05 7.50
CA LEU A 57 -0.43 2.76 7.84
C LEU A 57 -1.61 2.09 7.14
N ALA A 58 -2.33 1.23 7.86
CA ALA A 58 -3.68 0.84 7.51
C ALA A 58 -4.66 1.89 8.05
N VAL A 59 -5.79 2.05 7.39
CA VAL A 59 -6.94 2.79 7.92
C VAL A 59 -7.91 1.82 8.58
N ASP A 60 -8.61 2.28 9.61
CA ASP A 60 -9.63 1.49 10.27
C ASP A 60 -10.95 1.45 9.50
N ASP A 61 -11.88 0.64 9.99
CA ASP A 61 -13.19 0.45 9.36
C ASP A 61 -14.05 1.71 9.39
N THR A 62 -13.87 2.57 10.39
CA THR A 62 -14.59 3.85 10.50
C THR A 62 -14.16 4.80 9.40
N VAL A 63 -12.85 4.93 9.20
CA VAL A 63 -12.29 5.71 8.08
C VAL A 63 -12.73 5.14 6.73
N LEU A 64 -12.69 3.80 6.54
CA LEU A 64 -13.17 3.19 5.29
C LEU A 64 -14.63 3.51 5.01
N ARG A 65 -15.51 3.42 6.02
CA ARG A 65 -16.92 3.78 5.89
C ARG A 65 -17.10 5.27 5.57
N SER A 66 -16.37 6.15 6.24
CA SER A 66 -16.39 7.59 5.98
C SER A 66 -15.97 7.91 4.54
N VAL A 67 -14.89 7.28 4.05
CA VAL A 67 -14.43 7.46 2.66
C VAL A 67 -15.45 6.93 1.66
N ALA A 68 -15.97 5.71 1.87
CA ALA A 68 -16.93 5.09 0.98
C ALA A 68 -18.26 5.85 0.92
N GLY A 69 -18.74 6.35 2.06
CA GLY A 69 -19.99 7.11 2.20
C GLY A 69 -19.87 8.60 1.95
N ALA A 70 -18.69 9.12 1.59
CA ALA A 70 -18.49 10.54 1.37
C ALA A 70 -19.37 11.06 0.21
N GLU A 71 -20.25 11.99 0.51
CA GLU A 71 -21.05 12.69 -0.50
C GLU A 71 -20.17 13.74 -1.18
N LEU A 72 -19.82 13.49 -2.42
CA LEU A 72 -18.96 14.35 -3.22
C LEU A 72 -19.65 14.72 -4.53
N PRO A 73 -19.60 16.00 -4.94
CA PRO A 73 -20.07 16.39 -6.25
C PRO A 73 -19.27 15.64 -7.34
N ARG A 74 -19.89 15.44 -8.50
CA ARG A 74 -19.22 14.85 -9.66
C ARG A 74 -17.95 15.64 -9.97
N GLY A 75 -16.79 14.96 -10.07
CA GLY A 75 -15.52 15.61 -10.35
C GLY A 75 -14.33 14.79 -9.86
N SER A 76 -13.14 15.40 -9.95
CA SER A 76 -11.87 14.72 -9.68
C SER A 76 -11.74 14.15 -8.25
N LEU A 77 -12.41 14.79 -7.28
CA LEU A 77 -12.36 14.31 -5.89
C LEU A 77 -13.17 13.01 -5.72
N ALA A 78 -14.33 12.92 -6.36
CA ALA A 78 -15.13 11.70 -6.39
C ALA A 78 -14.38 10.56 -7.11
N VAL A 79 -13.71 10.88 -8.22
CA VAL A 79 -12.84 9.91 -8.92
C VAL A 79 -11.74 9.40 -8.01
N ALA A 80 -11.04 10.28 -7.28
CA ALA A 80 -9.97 9.88 -6.37
C ALA A 80 -10.47 8.97 -5.24
N ARG A 81 -11.66 9.26 -4.66
CA ARG A 81 -12.35 8.39 -3.71
C ARG A 81 -12.62 7.02 -4.31
N ASP A 82 -13.24 6.99 -5.49
CA ASP A 82 -13.62 5.76 -6.17
C ASP A 82 -12.40 4.89 -6.50
N LEU A 83 -11.30 5.48 -6.95
CA LEU A 83 -10.06 4.77 -7.20
C LEU A 83 -9.42 4.21 -5.91
N PHE A 84 -9.48 4.96 -4.81
CA PHE A 84 -9.01 4.45 -3.52
C PHE A 84 -9.84 3.24 -3.08
N MET A 85 -11.17 3.35 -3.15
CA MET A 85 -12.08 2.26 -2.79
C MET A 85 -11.96 1.07 -3.75
N ALA A 86 -11.80 1.29 -5.06
CA ALA A 86 -11.52 0.23 -6.02
C ALA A 86 -10.25 -0.54 -5.67
N SER A 87 -9.18 0.15 -5.26
CA SER A 87 -7.97 -0.52 -4.76
C SER A 87 -8.26 -1.40 -3.56
N VAL A 88 -9.04 -0.93 -2.57
CA VAL A 88 -9.44 -1.73 -1.40
C VAL A 88 -10.25 -2.95 -1.84
N TYR A 89 -11.26 -2.77 -2.68
CA TYR A 89 -12.13 -3.86 -3.17
C TYR A 89 -11.38 -4.88 -4.04
N CYS A 90 -10.32 -4.43 -4.72
CA CYS A 90 -9.42 -5.29 -5.47
C CYS A 90 -8.26 -5.86 -4.64
N ARG A 91 -8.46 -6.11 -3.34
CA ARG A 91 -7.44 -6.69 -2.44
C ARG A 91 -6.16 -5.86 -2.38
N GLY A 92 -6.28 -4.53 -2.44
CA GLY A 92 -5.12 -3.64 -2.47
C GLY A 92 -4.36 -3.69 -3.79
N MET A 93 -5.04 -3.80 -4.92
CA MET A 93 -4.44 -3.71 -6.25
C MET A 93 -3.58 -2.44 -6.35
N ALA A 94 -2.34 -2.58 -6.82
CA ALA A 94 -1.45 -1.44 -6.92
C ALA A 94 -1.96 -0.42 -7.94
N PHE A 95 -1.74 0.86 -7.67
CA PHE A 95 -2.22 1.95 -8.54
C PHE A 95 -1.75 1.80 -9.99
N VAL A 96 -0.53 1.28 -10.20
CA VAL A 96 -0.03 0.99 -11.54
C VAL A 96 -0.81 -0.13 -12.23
N ASP A 97 -1.21 -1.17 -11.50
CA ASP A 97 -1.99 -2.28 -12.06
C ASP A 97 -3.40 -1.80 -12.43
N MET A 98 -4.02 -0.96 -11.59
CA MET A 98 -5.30 -0.31 -11.86
C MET A 98 -5.23 0.61 -13.10
N ALA A 99 -4.13 1.35 -13.27
CA ALA A 99 -3.95 2.30 -14.37
C ALA A 99 -3.97 1.60 -15.75
N TYR A 100 -3.47 0.39 -15.81
CA TYR A 100 -3.37 -0.37 -17.06
C TYR A 100 -4.42 -1.47 -17.18
N LEU A 101 -5.38 -1.56 -16.25
CA LEU A 101 -6.49 -2.50 -16.33
C LEU A 101 -7.37 -2.19 -17.56
N ARG A 102 -7.72 -3.21 -18.32
CA ARG A 102 -8.51 -3.09 -19.53
C ARG A 102 -9.83 -3.84 -19.41
N PRO A 103 -10.87 -3.48 -20.17
CA PRO A 103 -12.13 -4.23 -20.20
C PRO A 103 -11.96 -5.73 -20.48
N ARG A 104 -11.01 -6.10 -21.33
CA ARG A 104 -10.69 -7.51 -21.63
C ARG A 104 -10.14 -8.32 -20.44
N ASP A 105 -9.69 -7.64 -19.39
CA ASP A 105 -9.22 -8.26 -18.16
C ASP A 105 -10.38 -8.54 -17.20
N ILE A 106 -11.61 -8.12 -17.58
CA ILE A 106 -12.86 -8.26 -16.83
C ILE A 106 -13.74 -9.28 -17.52
N GLU A 107 -13.89 -10.47 -16.94
CA GLU A 107 -14.71 -11.56 -17.46
C GLU A 107 -15.83 -11.88 -16.50
N GLY A 108 -17.06 -11.49 -16.81
CA GLY A 108 -18.19 -11.64 -15.90
C GLY A 108 -17.93 -10.93 -14.57
N ASP A 109 -17.94 -11.68 -13.47
CA ASP A 109 -17.69 -11.16 -12.11
C ASP A 109 -16.26 -11.35 -11.63
N VAL A 110 -15.30 -11.40 -12.55
CA VAL A 110 -13.89 -11.65 -12.22
C VAL A 110 -12.97 -10.73 -13.01
N ILE A 111 -11.97 -10.15 -12.32
CA ILE A 111 -10.84 -9.47 -12.93
C ILE A 111 -9.66 -10.44 -12.96
N ARG A 112 -9.07 -10.68 -14.15
CA ARG A 112 -7.85 -11.45 -14.33
C ARG A 112 -6.76 -10.56 -14.89
N TYR A 113 -5.67 -10.37 -14.14
CA TYR A 113 -4.59 -9.48 -14.57
C TYR A 113 -3.22 -10.03 -14.14
N ARG A 114 -2.17 -9.53 -14.77
CA ARG A 114 -0.78 -9.78 -14.35
C ARG A 114 -0.23 -8.53 -13.68
N ARG A 115 0.36 -8.70 -12.50
CA ARG A 115 1.03 -7.60 -11.80
C ARG A 115 2.17 -7.06 -12.65
N ARG A 116 2.17 -5.77 -12.93
CA ARG A 116 3.18 -5.12 -13.76
C ARG A 116 4.60 -5.18 -13.15
N LYS A 117 4.71 -5.18 -11.82
CA LYS A 117 6.02 -5.20 -11.16
C LYS A 117 6.72 -6.56 -11.21
N VAL A 118 5.97 -7.66 -11.13
CA VAL A 118 6.53 -9.02 -10.93
C VAL A 118 5.97 -10.07 -11.90
N GLY A 119 5.03 -9.70 -12.77
CA GLY A 119 4.43 -10.58 -13.76
C GLY A 119 3.50 -11.67 -13.22
N GLN A 120 3.24 -11.70 -11.91
CA GLN A 120 2.39 -12.71 -11.29
C GLN A 120 0.93 -12.55 -11.73
N PRO A 121 0.25 -13.63 -12.18
CA PRO A 121 -1.17 -13.61 -12.47
C PRO A 121 -1.98 -13.54 -11.17
N LEU A 122 -3.01 -12.73 -11.16
CA LEU A 122 -3.95 -12.60 -10.05
C LEU A 122 -5.39 -12.59 -10.57
N THR A 123 -6.28 -13.14 -9.75
CA THR A 123 -7.71 -13.18 -10.01
C THR A 123 -8.45 -12.53 -8.85
N VAL A 124 -9.33 -11.58 -9.13
CA VAL A 124 -10.11 -10.83 -8.14
C VAL A 124 -11.59 -10.94 -8.47
N LYS A 125 -12.40 -11.41 -7.52
CA LYS A 125 -13.86 -11.40 -7.66
C LYS A 125 -14.38 -9.97 -7.57
N ILE A 126 -15.27 -9.61 -8.49
CA ILE A 126 -15.94 -8.31 -8.52
C ILE A 126 -17.14 -8.38 -7.57
N ILE A 127 -17.11 -7.55 -6.54
CA ILE A 127 -18.24 -7.34 -5.64
C ILE A 127 -19.11 -6.16 -6.12
N PRO A 128 -20.39 -6.06 -5.72
CA PRO A 128 -21.29 -5.03 -6.23
C PRO A 128 -20.75 -3.59 -6.17
N PRO A 129 -20.10 -3.11 -5.07
CA PRO A 129 -19.57 -1.76 -5.05
C PRO A 129 -18.40 -1.54 -6.02
N LEU A 130 -17.60 -2.58 -6.31
CA LEU A 130 -16.55 -2.50 -7.34
C LEU A 130 -17.18 -2.47 -8.74
N ARG A 131 -18.22 -3.27 -9.00
CA ARG A 131 -18.96 -3.26 -10.26
C ARG A 131 -19.50 -1.86 -10.56
N ALA A 132 -20.14 -1.23 -9.58
CA ALA A 132 -20.67 0.13 -9.73
C ALA A 132 -19.59 1.18 -10.10
N ILE A 133 -18.35 1.00 -9.61
CA ILE A 133 -17.22 1.87 -10.00
C ILE A 133 -16.78 1.57 -11.43
N LEU A 134 -16.62 0.30 -11.80
CA LEU A 134 -16.21 -0.09 -13.15
C LEU A 134 -17.21 0.36 -14.20
N ASP A 135 -18.51 0.17 -13.96
CA ASP A 135 -19.59 0.58 -14.87
C ASP A 135 -19.64 2.11 -15.03
N ARG A 136 -19.35 2.86 -13.95
CA ARG A 136 -19.33 4.33 -13.99
C ARG A 136 -18.29 4.90 -14.94
N TYR A 137 -17.15 4.23 -15.07
CA TYR A 137 -16.00 4.76 -15.80
C TYR A 137 -15.65 4.00 -17.08
N GLY A 138 -16.11 2.76 -17.24
CA GLY A 138 -15.64 1.85 -18.28
C GLY A 138 -15.79 2.39 -19.70
N GLU A 139 -16.95 2.99 -20.04
CA GLU A 139 -17.20 3.57 -21.35
C GLU A 139 -16.35 4.82 -21.62
N ILE A 140 -16.17 5.67 -20.58
CA ILE A 140 -15.46 6.96 -20.70
C ILE A 140 -13.96 6.75 -20.87
N CYS A 141 -13.43 5.63 -20.36
CA CYS A 141 -11.98 5.39 -20.21
C CYS A 141 -11.43 4.37 -21.21
N SER A 142 -12.26 3.89 -22.16
CA SER A 142 -11.78 2.94 -23.18
C SER A 142 -10.51 3.45 -23.87
N PRO A 143 -9.44 2.65 -23.99
CA PRO A 143 -9.35 1.21 -23.78
C PRO A 143 -9.00 0.77 -22.34
N PHE A 144 -9.10 1.64 -21.35
CA PHE A 144 -8.86 1.32 -19.95
C PHE A 144 -10.18 1.14 -19.19
N ALA A 145 -10.14 0.41 -18.08
CA ALA A 145 -11.30 0.19 -17.23
C ALA A 145 -11.52 1.30 -16.18
N LEU A 146 -10.49 2.11 -15.91
CA LEU A 146 -10.50 3.14 -14.88
C LEU A 146 -9.85 4.45 -15.37
N PRO A 147 -10.30 5.63 -14.89
CA PRO A 147 -9.90 6.94 -15.42
C PRO A 147 -8.53 7.41 -14.87
N ILE A 148 -7.49 6.57 -15.00
CA ILE A 148 -6.16 6.89 -14.49
C ILE A 148 -5.26 7.41 -15.61
N LEU A 149 -5.23 6.74 -16.77
CA LEU A 149 -4.43 7.15 -17.92
C LEU A 149 -5.22 8.10 -18.83
N MET A 150 -5.57 9.28 -18.30
CA MET A 150 -6.31 10.32 -19.01
C MET A 150 -5.42 11.52 -19.26
N VAL A 151 -5.59 12.15 -20.40
CA VAL A 151 -4.92 13.41 -20.80
C VAL A 151 -5.95 14.44 -21.19
N ARG A 152 -5.62 15.73 -21.09
CA ARG A 152 -6.47 16.81 -21.58
C ARG A 152 -6.52 16.76 -23.12
N ASP A 153 -7.70 16.92 -23.68
CA ASP A 153 -7.96 16.81 -25.13
C ASP A 153 -7.79 18.15 -25.90
N GLY A 154 -7.34 19.20 -25.22
CA GLY A 154 -7.22 20.53 -25.80
C GLY A 154 -8.53 21.31 -25.93
N LYS A 155 -9.70 20.65 -25.75
CA LYS A 155 -11.05 21.23 -25.76
C LYS A 155 -11.65 21.40 -24.38
N GLY A 156 -10.81 21.22 -23.34
CA GLY A 156 -11.23 21.28 -21.93
C GLY A 156 -11.74 19.95 -21.36
N GLY A 157 -11.86 18.91 -22.19
CA GLY A 157 -12.22 17.56 -21.79
C GLY A 157 -11.00 16.68 -21.46
N PHE A 158 -11.28 15.39 -21.26
CA PHE A 158 -10.27 14.37 -21.05
C PHE A 158 -10.49 13.20 -22.01
N ARG A 159 -9.40 12.61 -22.50
CA ARG A 159 -9.40 11.38 -23.29
C ARG A 159 -8.37 10.40 -22.76
N PRO A 160 -8.51 9.10 -23.00
CA PRO A 160 -7.48 8.12 -22.67
C PRO A 160 -6.16 8.38 -23.43
N PHE A 161 -5.05 8.09 -22.76
CA PHE A 161 -3.73 8.10 -23.39
C PHE A 161 -3.49 6.73 -24.05
N GLU A 162 -3.55 6.71 -25.36
CA GLU A 162 -3.26 5.49 -26.12
C GLU A 162 -1.83 5.51 -26.65
N VAL A 163 -1.17 4.33 -26.59
CA VAL A 163 0.12 4.15 -27.22
C VAL A 163 -0.05 4.10 -28.74
N SER A 164 0.65 4.96 -29.43
CA SER A 164 0.66 5.05 -30.89
C SER A 164 2.09 4.86 -31.43
N GLY A 165 2.20 4.58 -32.71
CA GLY A 165 3.46 4.40 -33.41
C GLY A 165 3.37 3.23 -34.40
N SER A 166 3.77 3.49 -35.64
CA SER A 166 3.76 2.50 -36.74
C SER A 166 4.99 1.59 -36.73
N ASP A 167 6.04 2.00 -36.03
CA ASP A 167 7.30 1.26 -35.93
C ASP A 167 7.70 1.04 -34.45
N PRO A 168 8.65 0.08 -34.16
CA PRO A 168 9.04 -0.24 -32.79
C PRO A 168 9.65 0.91 -32.01
N ALA A 169 10.28 1.90 -32.66
CA ALA A 169 10.89 3.06 -32.01
C ALA A 169 9.84 4.08 -31.62
N GLY A 170 8.87 4.37 -32.50
CA GLY A 170 7.73 5.23 -32.23
C GLY A 170 6.86 4.66 -31.12
N LYS A 171 6.58 3.34 -31.15
CA LYS A 171 5.84 2.66 -30.09
C LYS A 171 6.53 2.77 -28.74
N ARG A 172 7.85 2.55 -28.66
CA ARG A 172 8.62 2.71 -27.42
C ARG A 172 8.58 4.13 -26.87
N ARG A 173 8.67 5.15 -27.73
CA ARG A 173 8.52 6.56 -27.34
C ARG A 173 7.15 6.81 -26.73
N SER A 174 6.10 6.37 -27.40
CA SER A 174 4.72 6.52 -26.90
C SER A 174 4.48 5.79 -25.58
N GLU A 175 5.08 4.63 -25.37
CA GLU A 175 5.03 3.91 -24.08
C GLU A 175 5.75 4.68 -22.96
N GLN A 176 6.88 5.34 -23.26
CA GLN A 176 7.58 6.20 -22.31
C GLN A 176 6.76 7.44 -21.94
N GLU A 177 6.12 8.07 -22.92
CA GLU A 177 5.21 9.21 -22.69
C GLU A 177 4.00 8.79 -21.87
N GLN A 178 3.40 7.64 -22.17
CA GLN A 178 2.32 7.08 -21.37
C GLN A 178 2.74 6.82 -19.91
N TYR A 179 3.95 6.29 -19.70
CA TYR A 179 4.48 6.09 -18.36
C TYR A 179 4.73 7.39 -17.62
N LYS A 180 5.24 8.43 -18.32
CA LYS A 180 5.36 9.78 -17.76
C LYS A 180 4.00 10.33 -17.35
N GLN A 181 3.01 10.23 -18.22
CA GLN A 181 1.63 10.65 -17.90
C GLN A 181 1.05 9.91 -16.69
N TYR A 182 1.34 8.60 -16.58
CA TYR A 182 0.98 7.82 -15.40
C TYR A 182 1.59 8.40 -14.11
N LEU A 183 2.86 8.81 -14.12
CA LEU A 183 3.52 9.39 -12.95
C LEU A 183 2.91 10.74 -12.57
N ASP A 184 2.60 11.58 -13.55
CA ASP A 184 1.96 12.88 -13.36
C ASP A 184 0.57 12.69 -12.75
N ASN A 185 -0.26 11.85 -13.36
CA ASN A 185 -1.60 11.56 -12.88
C ASN A 185 -1.59 10.90 -11.48
N ARG A 186 -0.62 10.03 -11.20
CA ARG A 186 -0.44 9.46 -9.85
C ARG A 186 -0.19 10.56 -8.82
N SER A 187 0.62 11.55 -9.15
CA SER A 187 0.92 12.68 -8.26
C SER A 187 -0.32 13.54 -8.03
N ASP A 188 -1.13 13.76 -9.08
CA ASP A 188 -2.39 14.49 -9.00
C ASP A 188 -3.42 13.77 -8.13
N PHE A 189 -3.61 12.46 -8.33
CA PHE A 189 -4.51 11.68 -7.49
C PHE A 189 -4.06 11.62 -6.03
N LEU A 190 -2.76 11.59 -5.75
CA LEU A 190 -2.27 11.70 -4.38
C LEU A 190 -2.58 13.07 -3.76
N ARG A 191 -2.53 14.16 -4.54
CA ARG A 191 -2.97 15.51 -4.08
C ARG A 191 -4.46 15.54 -3.80
N LEU A 192 -5.28 14.91 -4.65
CA LEU A 192 -6.73 14.78 -4.45
C LEU A 192 -7.06 13.95 -3.20
N LEU A 193 -6.37 12.83 -2.98
CA LEU A 193 -6.55 12.04 -1.75
C LEU A 193 -6.19 12.81 -0.49
N ARG A 194 -5.14 13.65 -0.52
CA ARG A 194 -4.81 14.55 0.61
C ARG A 194 -5.93 15.58 0.84
N ARG A 195 -6.50 16.13 -0.23
CA ARG A 195 -7.63 17.06 -0.12
C ARG A 195 -8.87 16.37 0.46
N LEU A 196 -9.17 15.16 0.00
CA LEU A 196 -10.26 14.33 0.54
C LEU A 196 -10.06 14.04 2.02
N SER A 197 -8.83 13.65 2.41
CA SER A 197 -8.51 13.39 3.81
C SER A 197 -8.77 14.58 4.72
N ARG A 198 -8.39 15.78 4.27
CA ARG A 198 -8.64 17.03 5.02
C ARG A 198 -10.14 17.36 5.11
N GLN A 199 -10.88 17.14 4.00
CA GLN A 199 -12.33 17.39 3.98
C GLN A 199 -13.08 16.44 4.92
N LEU A 200 -12.60 15.21 5.08
CA LEU A 200 -13.17 14.20 5.98
C LEU A 200 -12.62 14.28 7.42
N GLY A 201 -11.77 15.24 7.73
CA GLY A 201 -11.17 15.38 9.07
C GLY A 201 -10.28 14.23 9.47
N LEU A 202 -9.66 13.51 8.53
CA LEU A 202 -8.82 12.37 8.83
C LEU A 202 -7.48 12.84 9.40
N GLU A 203 -7.00 12.17 10.46
CA GLU A 203 -5.69 12.46 11.07
C GLU A 203 -4.52 12.30 10.08
N ARG A 204 -4.70 11.47 9.05
CA ARG A 204 -3.65 11.14 8.10
C ARG A 204 -4.13 11.20 6.66
N ASN A 205 -3.22 11.59 5.78
CA ASN A 205 -3.50 11.64 4.36
C ASN A 205 -3.60 10.23 3.77
N LEU A 206 -4.68 9.95 3.05
CA LEU A 206 -4.86 8.72 2.29
C LEU A 206 -3.81 8.58 1.19
N THR A 207 -3.38 7.35 0.95
CA THR A 207 -2.53 6.96 -0.18
C THR A 207 -2.98 5.62 -0.73
N PHE A 208 -2.70 5.33 -2.00
CA PHE A 208 -3.04 4.02 -2.58
C PHE A 208 -2.34 2.84 -1.89
N ASN A 209 -1.17 3.08 -1.30
CA ASN A 209 -0.49 2.06 -0.50
C ASN A 209 -1.26 1.74 0.79
N MET A 210 -1.93 2.74 1.38
CA MET A 210 -2.78 2.51 2.56
C MET A 210 -3.95 1.59 2.23
N ALA A 211 -4.57 1.69 1.05
CA ALA A 211 -5.61 0.76 0.61
C ALA A 211 -5.14 -0.70 0.68
N ARG A 212 -3.92 -0.94 0.20
CA ARG A 212 -3.28 -2.26 0.24
C ARG A 212 -2.96 -2.72 1.67
N HIS A 213 -2.41 -1.83 2.49
CA HIS A 213 -2.14 -2.13 3.91
C HIS A 213 -3.44 -2.41 4.66
N THR A 214 -4.48 -1.64 4.40
CA THR A 214 -5.80 -1.81 5.03
C THR A 214 -6.39 -3.17 4.72
N TRP A 215 -6.38 -3.57 3.45
CA TRP A 215 -6.88 -4.90 3.08
C TRP A 215 -6.09 -6.02 3.77
N ALA A 216 -4.76 -5.95 3.74
CA ALA A 216 -3.90 -6.95 4.37
C ALA A 216 -4.09 -7.03 5.89
N SER A 217 -4.13 -5.86 6.55
CA SER A 217 -4.33 -5.77 8.00
C SER A 217 -5.70 -6.28 8.41
N ARG A 218 -6.74 -5.97 7.62
CA ARG A 218 -8.09 -6.47 7.86
C ARG A 218 -8.16 -7.98 7.68
N ALA A 219 -7.63 -8.53 6.59
CA ALA A 219 -7.57 -9.97 6.37
C ALA A 219 -6.86 -10.69 7.53
N ARG A 220 -5.78 -10.11 8.05
CA ARG A 220 -5.06 -10.68 9.19
C ARG A 220 -5.90 -10.63 10.48
N ARG A 221 -6.63 -9.55 10.74
CA ARG A 221 -7.56 -9.45 11.88
C ARG A 221 -8.65 -10.52 11.83
N GLU A 222 -9.18 -10.78 10.64
CA GLU A 222 -10.18 -11.83 10.40
C GLU A 222 -9.58 -13.26 10.45
N GLY A 223 -8.32 -13.43 10.82
CA GLY A 223 -7.71 -14.74 10.98
C GLY A 223 -7.21 -15.40 9.69
N ILE A 224 -7.26 -14.71 8.56
CA ILE A 224 -6.80 -15.28 7.29
C ILE A 224 -5.30 -15.61 7.36
N PRO A 225 -4.90 -16.85 6.99
CA PRO A 225 -3.50 -17.27 7.02
C PRO A 225 -2.58 -16.37 6.21
N MET A 226 -1.34 -16.17 6.70
CA MET A 226 -0.33 -15.32 6.06
C MET A 226 -0.05 -15.73 4.61
N ALA A 227 0.02 -17.03 4.32
CA ALA A 227 0.24 -17.56 2.97
C ALA A 227 -0.85 -17.09 2.01
N VAL A 228 -2.13 -17.17 2.43
CA VAL A 228 -3.29 -16.73 1.63
C VAL A 228 -3.25 -15.22 1.40
N ILE A 229 -2.89 -14.43 2.42
CA ILE A 229 -2.74 -12.97 2.28
C ILE A 229 -1.61 -12.65 1.31
N SER A 230 -0.47 -13.35 1.41
CA SER A 230 0.69 -13.18 0.54
C SER A 230 0.35 -13.47 -0.93
N GLU A 231 -0.33 -14.58 -1.17
CA GLU A 231 -0.81 -14.97 -2.50
C GLU A 231 -1.81 -13.96 -3.06
N ALA A 232 -2.81 -13.57 -2.27
CA ALA A 232 -3.82 -12.58 -2.68
C ALA A 232 -3.23 -11.21 -3.01
N LEU A 233 -2.15 -10.81 -2.33
CA LEU A 233 -1.39 -9.61 -2.62
C LEU A 233 -0.41 -9.79 -3.78
N GLY A 234 -0.19 -11.01 -4.26
CA GLY A 234 0.80 -11.32 -5.28
C GLY A 234 2.22 -11.01 -4.84
N HIS A 235 2.59 -11.34 -3.62
CA HIS A 235 3.97 -11.27 -3.15
C HIS A 235 4.70 -12.55 -3.53
N THR A 236 5.93 -12.41 -4.02
CA THR A 236 6.81 -13.56 -4.35
C THR A 236 7.43 -14.20 -3.10
N SER A 237 7.27 -13.59 -1.93
CA SER A 237 7.81 -14.04 -0.65
C SER A 237 6.92 -13.61 0.50
N GLU A 238 6.62 -14.52 1.41
CA GLU A 238 5.91 -14.25 2.66
C GLU A 238 6.63 -13.24 3.55
N LYS A 239 7.97 -13.18 3.47
CA LYS A 239 8.78 -12.17 4.18
C LYS A 239 8.29 -10.76 3.85
N THR A 240 7.92 -10.50 2.59
CA THR A 240 7.35 -9.21 2.18
C THR A 240 6.01 -8.94 2.87
N THR A 241 5.15 -9.96 3.01
CA THR A 241 3.86 -9.85 3.69
C THR A 241 4.04 -9.67 5.19
N ARG A 242 4.98 -10.38 5.81
CA ARG A 242 5.30 -10.26 7.24
C ARG A 242 5.68 -8.83 7.63
N ILE A 243 6.50 -8.14 6.83
CA ILE A 243 6.87 -6.74 7.06
C ILE A 243 5.63 -5.82 7.12
N TYR A 244 4.54 -6.19 6.45
CA TYR A 244 3.29 -5.42 6.47
C TYR A 244 2.46 -5.66 7.75
N LEU A 245 2.67 -6.76 8.45
CA LEU A 245 1.77 -7.27 9.49
C LEU A 245 2.41 -7.36 10.88
N ASP A 246 3.72 -7.10 10.99
CA ASP A 246 4.49 -7.20 12.25
C ASP A 246 3.88 -6.39 13.42
N GLU A 247 3.30 -5.21 13.16
CA GLU A 247 2.66 -4.39 14.20
C GLU A 247 1.34 -5.00 14.72
N LEU A 248 0.65 -5.79 13.89
CA LEU A 248 -0.58 -6.49 14.28
C LEU A 248 -0.29 -7.74 15.10
N GLU A 249 0.86 -8.36 14.89
CA GLU A 249 1.26 -9.54 15.67
C GLU A 249 1.55 -9.19 17.13
N ALA A 250 2.17 -8.05 17.40
CA ALA A 250 2.40 -7.59 18.78
C ALA A 250 1.07 -7.39 19.53
N ARG A 251 0.10 -6.70 18.95
CA ARG A 251 -1.23 -6.52 19.55
C ARG A 251 -1.96 -7.84 19.78
N ARG A 252 -1.85 -8.78 18.85
CA ARG A 252 -2.48 -10.11 18.99
C ARG A 252 -1.82 -10.97 20.05
N ILE A 253 -0.53 -10.79 20.29
CA ILE A 253 0.16 -11.44 21.41
C ILE A 253 -0.38 -10.91 22.73
N ASP A 254 -0.59 -9.58 22.83
CA ASP A 254 -1.19 -8.97 24.02
C ASP A 254 -2.65 -9.44 24.21
N GLU A 255 -3.47 -9.39 23.16
CA GLU A 255 -4.85 -9.92 23.17
C GLU A 255 -4.91 -11.42 23.51
N ALA A 256 -3.99 -12.22 22.97
CA ALA A 256 -3.89 -13.64 23.29
C ALA A 256 -3.44 -13.84 24.74
N ASN A 257 -2.54 -13.00 25.24
CA ASN A 257 -2.12 -13.03 26.63
C ASN A 257 -3.30 -12.68 27.56
N ASP A 258 -4.07 -11.64 27.21
CA ASP A 258 -5.27 -11.26 27.97
C ASP A 258 -6.29 -12.41 28.02
N ILE A 259 -6.51 -13.10 26.91
CA ILE A 259 -7.37 -14.30 26.87
C ILE A 259 -6.82 -15.42 27.75
N VAL A 260 -5.52 -15.72 27.62
CA VAL A 260 -4.86 -16.79 28.39
C VAL A 260 -4.82 -16.45 29.88
N THR A 261 -4.70 -15.18 30.24
CA THR A 261 -4.64 -14.74 31.64
C THR A 261 -5.99 -14.41 32.26
N SER A 262 -7.06 -14.38 31.47
CA SER A 262 -8.44 -14.07 31.95
C SER A 262 -8.95 -15.00 33.04
N PHE A 263 -8.35 -16.19 33.22
CA PHE A 263 -8.68 -17.08 34.33
C PHE A 263 -8.43 -16.48 35.72
N TRP A 264 -7.56 -15.45 35.82
CA TRP A 264 -7.37 -14.71 37.07
C TRP A 264 -8.60 -13.88 37.43
N ASP A 265 -9.22 -13.22 36.45
CA ASP A 265 -10.43 -12.42 36.65
C ASP A 265 -11.61 -13.26 37.11
N ASP A 266 -11.73 -14.51 36.63
CA ASP A 266 -12.72 -15.49 37.07
C ASP A 266 -12.43 -16.02 38.48
N ALA A 267 -11.17 -16.11 38.88
CA ALA A 267 -10.75 -16.51 40.20
C ALA A 267 -11.02 -15.39 41.24
N GLU A 268 -10.86 -14.13 40.90
CA GLU A 268 -11.20 -13.00 41.78
C GLU A 268 -12.71 -12.79 41.93
N ARG A 269 -13.48 -12.99 40.85
CA ARG A 269 -14.96 -12.93 40.88
C ARG A 269 -15.58 -14.06 41.74
N LYS A 270 -14.88 -15.18 41.92
CA LYS A 270 -15.33 -16.35 42.71
C LYS A 270 -14.86 -16.31 44.16
N LYS A 271 -14.12 -15.29 44.64
CA LYS A 271 -13.82 -15.14 46.05
C LYS A 271 -15.11 -14.74 46.78
N PRO A 272 -15.63 -15.59 47.73
CA PRO A 272 -16.81 -15.23 48.51
C PRO A 272 -16.48 -13.99 49.33
N SER A 273 -17.36 -13.00 49.28
CA SER A 273 -17.34 -11.83 50.16
C SER A 273 -17.53 -12.29 51.60
N SER A 274 -16.44 -12.65 52.26
CA SER A 274 -16.41 -12.88 53.71
C SER A 274 -15.30 -12.07 54.33
N ALA A 275 -15.62 -10.84 54.65
CA ALA A 275 -14.89 -10.11 55.67
C ALA A 275 -15.67 -10.26 56.97
N PRO A 276 -15.14 -10.91 58.01
CA PRO A 276 -15.60 -10.63 59.34
C PRO A 276 -14.85 -9.42 59.90
N ALA A 277 -15.65 -8.55 60.48
CA ALA A 277 -15.25 -7.33 61.18
C ALA A 277 -14.16 -7.56 62.22
N GLY A 278 -13.39 -6.53 62.37
CA GLY A 278 -12.19 -6.35 63.16
C GLY A 278 -12.20 -6.91 64.58
N LYS A 279 -11.01 -7.29 65.00
CA LYS A 279 -10.56 -7.12 66.38
C LYS A 279 -9.28 -6.33 66.36
N ARG A 280 -9.32 -5.16 67.00
CA ARG A 280 -8.14 -4.36 67.36
C ARG A 280 -7.30 -5.21 68.31
N LEU A 281 -6.05 -5.39 68.05
CA LEU A 281 -5.03 -5.76 68.99
C LEU A 281 -4.52 -4.44 69.65
N SER A 282 -5.14 -4.07 70.74
CA SER A 282 -4.49 -3.28 71.79
C SER A 282 -4.36 -4.24 72.97
N GLU A 283 -3.17 -4.20 73.58
CA GLU A 283 -2.68 -4.95 74.75
C GLU A 283 -2.08 -6.34 74.49
N LEU A 284 -0.77 -6.31 74.22
CA LEU A 284 0.24 -6.93 75.08
C LEU A 284 1.63 -6.40 74.64
#